data_a67d5a96d36ec156a4aaa96ef46d0ea8
#
_entry.id   a67d5a96d36ec156a4aaa96ef46d0ea8
#
_cell.length_a   1.000
_cell.length_b   1.000
_cell.length_c   1.000
_cell.angle_alpha   90.00
_cell.angle_beta   90.00
_cell.angle_gamma   90.00
#
_symmetry.space_group_name_H-M   'P 1'
#
loop_
_entity.id
_entity.type
_entity.pdbx_description
1 polymer ?
#
loop_
_entity_poly.entity_id
_entity_poly.type
_entity_poly.pdbx_seq_one_letter_code
_entity_poly.pdbx_strand_id
1 'polypeptide(L)'
;DFLKEYHGNELDSTWINRVVRLKRDGWQNFVKENRKNIKSIFSDIHDLSDETGLEIEEFRKIVLKVQKGEREAAVAKKEMVEANLRLVISIAKKYTNRGLQFLDLIQEGNIGLMKAVDKFEYRRGYKFSTYATWWIRQAITRSIADQARTIRIPVHMIETINKLVRTSRQILHEIGREP
;
A
#
# COMPACT_ATOMS: atom_id res chain seq x y z
N ASP A 1 12.47 27.50 -13.88
CA ASP A 1 13.46 28.56 -13.56
C ASP A 1 12.91 29.64 -12.65
N PHE A 2 11.64 30.06 -12.80
CA PHE A 2 11.03 31.07 -11.93
C PHE A 2 11.02 30.68 -10.43
N LEU A 3 10.75 29.42 -10.10
CA LEU A 3 10.74 28.92 -8.72
C LEU A 3 12.13 28.91 -8.05
N LYS A 4 13.22 28.88 -8.84
CA LYS A 4 14.59 28.89 -8.32
C LYS A 4 15.09 30.30 -7.98
N GLU A 5 14.52 31.33 -8.61
CA GLU A 5 14.95 32.74 -8.40
C GLU A 5 14.16 33.42 -7.28
N TYR A 6 13.03 32.86 -6.85
CA TYR A 6 12.13 33.49 -5.88
C TYR A 6 12.06 32.71 -4.56
N HIS A 7 12.99 33.03 -3.65
CA HIS A 7 12.97 32.57 -2.26
C HIS A 7 12.16 33.56 -1.39
N GLY A 8 10.86 33.66 -1.67
CA GLY A 8 9.95 34.45 -0.86
C GLY A 8 8.99 33.60 -0.06
N ASN A 9 8.36 34.18 0.96
CA ASN A 9 7.23 33.54 1.63
C ASN A 9 6.02 33.61 0.68
N GLU A 10 5.81 32.54 -0.10
CA GLU A 10 4.78 32.41 -1.13
C GLU A 10 3.36 32.43 -0.54
N LEU A 11 3.25 32.21 0.76
CA LEU A 11 1.98 32.14 1.50
C LEU A 11 1.57 33.51 2.09
N ASP A 12 2.41 34.54 1.94
CA ASP A 12 2.10 35.89 2.37
C ASP A 12 1.14 36.55 1.38
N SER A 13 0.03 37.12 1.87
CA SER A 13 -0.97 37.84 1.08
C SER A 13 -0.37 39.03 0.28
N THR A 14 0.78 39.55 0.69
CA THR A 14 1.53 40.61 0.02
C THR A 14 2.37 40.11 -1.16
N TRP A 15 2.51 38.77 -1.33
CA TRP A 15 3.33 38.14 -2.37
C TRP A 15 2.98 38.65 -3.78
N ILE A 16 1.69 38.72 -4.11
CA ILE A 16 1.21 39.22 -5.41
C ILE A 16 1.72 40.65 -5.67
N ASN A 17 1.68 41.49 -4.66
CA ASN A 17 2.10 42.88 -4.80
C ASN A 17 3.63 43.01 -4.94
N ARG A 18 4.39 42.12 -4.33
CA ARG A 18 5.86 42.03 -4.49
C ARG A 18 6.23 41.58 -5.90
N VAL A 19 5.58 40.52 -6.38
CA VAL A 19 5.84 39.96 -7.71
C VAL A 19 5.49 40.93 -8.84
N VAL A 20 4.40 41.69 -8.73
CA VAL A 20 4.05 42.73 -9.71
C VAL A 20 5.11 43.82 -9.81
N ARG A 21 5.87 44.09 -8.74
CA ARG A 21 6.97 45.11 -8.75
C ARG A 21 8.24 44.59 -9.43
N LEU A 22 8.35 43.29 -9.69
CA LEU A 22 9.49 42.75 -10.42
C LEU A 22 9.43 43.18 -11.88
N LYS A 23 10.49 43.86 -12.35
CA LYS A 23 10.57 44.45 -13.71
C LYS A 23 10.73 43.42 -14.84
N ARG A 24 10.60 42.10 -14.56
CA ARG A 24 10.70 41.06 -15.55
C ARG A 24 9.32 40.77 -16.16
N ASP A 25 9.19 40.88 -17.46
CA ASP A 25 7.93 40.72 -18.21
C ASP A 25 7.19 39.41 -17.94
N GLY A 26 7.88 38.31 -17.73
CA GLY A 26 7.27 36.99 -17.47
C GLY A 26 6.43 36.98 -16.18
N TRP A 27 6.88 37.63 -15.10
CA TRP A 27 6.15 37.67 -13.83
C TRP A 27 4.90 38.55 -13.92
N GLN A 28 4.96 39.65 -14.63
CA GLN A 28 3.80 40.53 -14.81
C GLN A 28 2.70 39.86 -15.62
N ASN A 29 3.05 39.15 -16.70
CA ASN A 29 2.10 38.40 -17.52
C ASN A 29 1.50 37.24 -16.73
N PHE A 30 2.32 36.48 -15.99
CA PHE A 30 1.86 35.39 -15.13
C PHE A 30 0.83 35.87 -14.11
N VAL A 31 1.09 36.98 -13.41
CA VAL A 31 0.15 37.51 -12.41
C VAL A 31 -1.11 38.07 -13.06
N LYS A 32 -1.04 38.69 -14.25
CA LYS A 32 -2.22 39.16 -14.95
C LYS A 32 -3.16 38.00 -15.33
N GLU A 33 -2.61 36.93 -15.87
CA GLU A 33 -3.38 35.76 -16.31
C GLU A 33 -3.96 34.95 -15.14
N ASN A 34 -3.16 34.81 -14.04
CA ASN A 34 -3.50 33.92 -12.95
C ASN A 34 -4.01 34.62 -11.69
N ARG A 35 -4.19 35.95 -11.69
CA ARG A 35 -4.54 36.74 -10.50
C ARG A 35 -5.80 36.25 -9.79
N LYS A 36 -6.82 35.83 -10.53
CA LYS A 36 -8.07 35.31 -9.95
C LYS A 36 -7.83 33.96 -9.26
N ASN A 37 -7.13 33.04 -9.94
CA ASN A 37 -6.81 31.72 -9.41
C ASN A 37 -5.92 31.81 -8.17
N ILE A 38 -4.91 32.68 -8.20
CA ILE A 38 -4.01 32.90 -7.06
C ILE A 38 -4.80 33.44 -5.85
N LYS A 39 -5.71 34.39 -6.05
CA LYS A 39 -6.55 34.90 -4.96
C LYS A 39 -7.47 33.82 -4.39
N SER A 40 -8.09 32.99 -5.25
CA SER A 40 -8.92 31.88 -4.80
C SER A 40 -8.11 30.89 -3.96
N ILE A 41 -6.91 30.51 -4.42
CA ILE A 41 -6.00 29.61 -3.67
C ILE A 41 -5.63 30.21 -2.31
N PHE A 42 -5.34 31.51 -2.23
CA PHE A 42 -5.07 32.17 -0.95
C PHE A 42 -6.28 32.16 -0.01
N SER A 43 -7.50 32.37 -0.55
CA SER A 43 -8.72 32.27 0.25
C SER A 43 -8.91 30.86 0.78
N ASP A 44 -8.79 29.84 -0.09
CA ASP A 44 -8.93 28.44 0.28
C ASP A 44 -7.90 28.02 1.36
N ILE A 45 -6.66 28.51 1.25
CA ILE A 45 -5.61 28.24 2.23
C ILE A 45 -5.94 28.91 3.57
N HIS A 46 -6.49 30.12 3.54
CA HIS A 46 -6.86 30.85 4.75
C HIS A 46 -8.04 30.17 5.46
N ASP A 47 -9.05 29.79 4.70
CA ASP A 47 -10.22 29.05 5.21
C ASP A 47 -9.79 27.72 5.86
N LEU A 48 -8.84 26.97 5.24
CA LEU A 48 -8.25 25.76 5.82
C LEU A 48 -7.44 26.04 7.10
N SER A 49 -6.71 27.16 7.15
CA SER A 49 -5.96 27.57 8.36
C SER A 49 -6.91 27.87 9.51
N ASP A 50 -8.02 28.56 9.21
CA ASP A 50 -9.04 28.88 10.22
C ASP A 50 -9.76 27.62 10.70
N GLU A 51 -10.05 26.67 9.81
CA GLU A 51 -10.68 25.38 10.15
C GLU A 51 -9.77 24.50 11.01
N THR A 52 -8.48 24.46 10.71
CA THR A 52 -7.50 23.64 11.45
C THR A 52 -6.99 24.30 12.73
N GLY A 53 -7.13 25.61 12.86
CA GLY A 53 -6.59 26.39 13.97
C GLY A 53 -5.07 26.46 14.03
N LEU A 54 -4.38 26.10 12.91
CA LEU A 54 -2.93 26.09 12.80
C LEU A 54 -2.44 27.18 11.83
N GLU A 55 -1.33 27.82 12.17
CA GLU A 55 -0.66 28.69 11.21
C GLU A 55 -0.17 27.90 10.00
N ILE A 56 -0.25 28.50 8.81
CA ILE A 56 0.07 27.86 7.52
C ILE A 56 1.50 27.29 7.52
N GLU A 57 2.45 28.00 8.14
CA GLU A 57 3.83 27.53 8.23
C GLU A 57 4.00 26.30 9.15
N GLU A 58 3.25 26.26 10.24
CA GLU A 58 3.25 25.09 11.13
C GLU A 58 2.61 23.87 10.46
N PHE A 59 1.48 24.07 9.80
CA PHE A 59 0.83 23.03 9.01
C PHE A 59 1.78 22.48 7.94
N ARG A 60 2.48 23.33 7.20
CA ARG A 60 3.47 22.93 6.20
C ARG A 60 4.61 22.09 6.79
N LYS A 61 5.13 22.48 7.96
CA LYS A 61 6.18 21.71 8.68
C LYS A 61 5.68 20.33 9.07
N ILE A 62 4.43 20.23 9.56
CA ILE A 62 3.81 18.95 9.93
C ILE A 62 3.66 18.07 8.70
N VAL A 63 3.11 18.61 7.60
CA VAL A 63 2.93 17.86 6.34
C VAL A 63 4.27 17.34 5.81
N LEU A 64 5.31 18.17 5.77
CA LEU A 64 6.65 17.76 5.34
C LEU A 64 7.23 16.63 6.22
N LYS A 65 7.00 16.71 7.55
CA LYS A 65 7.44 15.67 8.48
C LYS A 65 6.69 14.35 8.25
N VAL A 66 5.37 14.42 8.02
CA VAL A 66 4.55 13.24 7.69
C VAL A 66 5.00 12.62 6.38
N GLN A 67 5.12 13.42 5.30
CA GLN A 67 5.56 12.93 3.99
C GLN A 67 6.95 12.29 4.03
N LYS A 68 7.87 12.86 4.84
CA LYS A 68 9.19 12.26 5.05
C LYS A 68 9.06 10.89 5.71
N GLY A 69 8.26 10.78 6.78
CA GLY A 69 8.01 9.51 7.46
C GLY A 69 7.34 8.46 6.57
N GLU A 70 6.38 8.86 5.75
CA GLU A 70 5.73 7.97 4.78
C GLU A 70 6.71 7.43 3.73
N ARG A 71 7.60 8.28 3.20
CA ARG A 71 8.64 7.85 2.25
C ARG A 71 9.60 6.85 2.89
N GLU A 72 10.09 7.14 4.09
CA GLU A 72 10.99 6.25 4.82
C GLU A 72 10.32 4.91 5.10
N ALA A 73 9.06 4.92 5.53
CA ALA A 73 8.28 3.71 5.75
C ALA A 73 8.05 2.91 4.46
N ALA A 74 7.73 3.58 3.35
CA ALA A 74 7.53 2.93 2.05
C ALA A 74 8.81 2.26 1.54
N VAL A 75 9.96 2.92 1.68
CA VAL A 75 11.26 2.35 1.30
C VAL A 75 11.57 1.12 2.17
N ALA A 76 11.43 1.22 3.49
CA ALA A 76 11.69 0.11 4.40
C ALA A 76 10.77 -1.10 4.13
N LYS A 77 9.48 -0.87 3.86
CA LYS A 77 8.53 -1.93 3.47
C LYS A 77 8.94 -2.60 2.17
N LYS A 78 9.35 -1.83 1.16
CA LYS A 78 9.82 -2.34 -0.12
C LYS A 78 11.04 -3.23 0.05
N GLU A 79 12.05 -2.78 0.77
CA GLU A 79 13.26 -3.57 1.06
C GLU A 79 12.94 -4.86 1.81
N MET A 80 12.02 -4.80 2.78
CA MET A 80 11.58 -5.97 3.52
C MET A 80 10.86 -6.99 2.64
N VAL A 81 10.03 -6.56 1.69
CA VAL A 81 9.39 -7.44 0.71
C VAL A 81 10.44 -8.07 -0.20
N GLU A 82 11.32 -7.27 -0.81
CA GLU A 82 12.35 -7.75 -1.75
C GLU A 82 13.27 -8.79 -1.12
N ALA A 83 13.71 -8.58 0.12
CA ALA A 83 14.55 -9.52 0.86
C ALA A 83 13.87 -10.88 1.11
N ASN A 84 12.53 -10.95 1.09
CA ASN A 84 11.76 -12.16 1.41
C ASN A 84 11.08 -12.83 0.18
N LEU A 85 11.32 -12.36 -1.03
CA LEU A 85 10.71 -12.97 -2.25
C LEU A 85 11.09 -14.45 -2.41
N ARG A 86 12.29 -14.85 -2.02
CA ARG A 86 12.73 -16.27 -2.05
C ARG A 86 11.89 -17.14 -1.12
N LEU A 87 11.42 -16.61 0.01
CA LEU A 87 10.53 -17.34 0.92
C LEU A 87 9.20 -17.65 0.22
N VAL A 88 8.62 -16.69 -0.51
CA VAL A 88 7.39 -16.90 -1.28
C VAL A 88 7.57 -18.02 -2.29
N ILE A 89 8.65 -18.00 -3.09
CA ILE A 89 8.95 -19.02 -4.09
C ILE A 89 9.04 -20.42 -3.44
N SER A 90 9.72 -20.52 -2.30
CA SER A 90 9.89 -21.80 -1.59
C SER A 90 8.58 -22.38 -1.08
N ILE A 91 7.64 -21.51 -0.70
CA ILE A 91 6.30 -21.90 -0.25
C ILE A 91 5.43 -22.25 -1.47
N ALA A 92 5.41 -21.41 -2.51
CA ALA A 92 4.61 -21.60 -3.72
C ALA A 92 4.91 -22.94 -4.42
N LYS A 93 6.19 -23.39 -4.43
CA LYS A 93 6.60 -24.69 -4.96
C LYS A 93 5.82 -25.88 -4.37
N LYS A 94 5.36 -25.78 -3.12
CA LYS A 94 4.58 -26.86 -2.47
C LYS A 94 3.12 -26.92 -2.91
N TYR A 95 2.66 -25.93 -3.66
CA TYR A 95 1.28 -25.79 -4.13
C TYR A 95 1.14 -25.92 -5.64
N THR A 96 2.20 -26.30 -6.35
CA THR A 96 2.15 -26.58 -7.79
C THR A 96 1.19 -27.74 -8.10
N ASN A 97 0.66 -27.77 -9.32
CA ASN A 97 -0.27 -28.80 -9.82
C ASN A 97 -1.62 -28.87 -9.07
N ARG A 98 -2.07 -27.75 -8.54
CA ARG A 98 -3.37 -27.63 -7.84
C ARG A 98 -4.39 -26.73 -8.56
N GLY A 99 -4.24 -26.56 -9.88
CA GLY A 99 -5.19 -25.84 -10.72
C GLY A 99 -4.78 -24.38 -11.06
N LEU A 100 -3.73 -23.85 -10.44
CA LEU A 100 -3.13 -22.55 -10.80
C LEU A 100 -1.72 -22.72 -11.35
N GLN A 101 -1.33 -21.82 -12.25
CA GLN A 101 0.04 -21.77 -12.76
C GLN A 101 1.01 -21.31 -11.66
N PHE A 102 2.26 -21.75 -11.76
CA PHE A 102 3.28 -21.44 -10.74
C PHE A 102 3.50 -19.94 -10.56
N LEU A 103 3.48 -19.17 -11.64
CA LEU A 103 3.62 -17.72 -11.57
C LEU A 103 2.47 -17.05 -10.82
N ASP A 104 1.23 -17.53 -11.00
CA ASP A 104 0.06 -17.01 -10.29
C ASP A 104 0.16 -17.31 -8.79
N LEU A 105 0.65 -18.49 -8.41
CA LEU A 105 0.92 -18.83 -7.01
C LEU A 105 1.96 -17.91 -6.37
N ILE A 106 3.01 -17.52 -7.13
CA ILE A 106 4.01 -16.56 -6.65
C ILE A 106 3.37 -15.18 -6.46
N GLN A 107 2.56 -14.71 -7.40
CA GLN A 107 1.91 -13.41 -7.31
C GLN A 107 0.96 -13.33 -6.10
N GLU A 108 0.12 -14.33 -5.93
CA GLU A 108 -0.77 -14.44 -4.76
C GLU A 108 0.03 -14.53 -3.45
N GLY A 109 1.13 -15.29 -3.47
CA GLY A 109 2.06 -15.35 -2.34
C GLY A 109 2.72 -14.01 -2.02
N ASN A 110 3.07 -13.21 -3.04
CA ASN A 110 3.60 -11.86 -2.85
C ASN A 110 2.56 -10.91 -2.24
N ILE A 111 1.29 -11.02 -2.63
CA ILE A 111 0.19 -10.26 -1.99
C ILE A 111 0.09 -10.64 -0.51
N GLY A 112 0.22 -11.93 -0.19
CA GLY A 112 0.28 -12.41 1.20
C GLY A 112 1.48 -11.85 1.96
N LEU A 113 2.66 -11.82 1.34
CA LEU A 113 3.89 -11.25 1.91
C LEU A 113 3.73 -9.76 2.20
N MET A 114 3.19 -8.97 1.27
CA MET A 114 2.95 -7.53 1.48
C MET A 114 2.02 -7.28 2.66
N LYS A 115 0.93 -8.05 2.79
CA LYS A 115 0.05 -7.99 3.97
C LYS A 115 0.76 -8.35 5.26
N ALA A 116 1.70 -9.30 5.21
CA ALA A 116 2.50 -9.66 6.38
C ALA A 116 3.43 -8.52 6.80
N VAL A 117 4.09 -7.85 5.84
CA VAL A 117 4.96 -6.69 6.11
C VAL A 117 4.18 -5.55 6.75
N ASP A 118 2.98 -5.26 6.23
CA ASP A 118 2.13 -4.18 6.77
C ASP A 118 1.67 -4.40 8.21
N LYS A 119 1.46 -5.65 8.60
CA LYS A 119 0.91 -6.04 9.91
C LYS A 119 1.95 -6.59 10.89
N PHE A 120 3.22 -6.63 10.50
CA PHE A 120 4.26 -7.19 11.35
C PHE A 120 4.65 -6.24 12.48
N GLU A 121 4.56 -6.75 13.70
CA GLU A 121 4.97 -6.06 14.92
C GLU A 121 6.27 -6.67 15.49
N TYR A 122 7.41 -6.09 15.17
CA TYR A 122 8.71 -6.61 15.58
C TYR A 122 8.88 -6.67 17.11
N ARG A 123 8.16 -5.84 17.86
CA ARG A 123 8.21 -5.79 19.34
C ARG A 123 7.71 -7.07 20.01
N ARG A 124 6.97 -7.91 19.30
CA ARG A 124 6.49 -9.20 19.82
C ARG A 124 7.58 -10.27 19.89
N GLY A 125 8.78 -10.03 19.39
CA GLY A 125 9.94 -10.92 19.48
C GLY A 125 9.93 -12.15 18.55
N TYR A 126 8.91 -12.33 17.72
CA TYR A 126 8.86 -13.44 16.77
C TYR A 126 9.66 -13.12 15.49
N LYS A 127 10.24 -14.17 14.88
CA LYS A 127 10.90 -14.02 13.57
C LYS A 127 9.86 -13.69 12.49
N PHE A 128 10.17 -12.73 11.64
CA PHE A 128 9.30 -12.31 10.54
C PHE A 128 8.88 -13.49 9.63
N SER A 129 9.81 -14.40 9.31
CA SER A 129 9.54 -15.55 8.44
C SER A 129 8.42 -16.46 8.99
N THR A 130 8.32 -16.63 10.30
CA THR A 130 7.26 -17.41 10.93
C THR A 130 5.88 -16.79 10.69
N TYR A 131 5.79 -15.48 10.90
CA TYR A 131 4.56 -14.71 10.68
C TYR A 131 4.19 -14.64 9.20
N ALA A 132 5.15 -14.30 8.34
CA ALA A 132 4.94 -14.18 6.90
C ALA A 132 4.51 -15.51 6.25
N THR A 133 5.05 -16.64 6.70
CA THR A 133 4.68 -17.96 6.19
C THR A 133 3.18 -18.23 6.31
N TRP A 134 2.55 -17.81 7.40
CA TRP A 134 1.10 -17.96 7.58
C TRP A 134 0.32 -17.15 6.55
N TRP A 135 0.67 -15.87 6.36
CA TRP A 135 0.00 -14.98 5.40
C TRP A 135 0.19 -15.43 3.96
N ILE A 136 1.40 -15.87 3.61
CA ILE A 136 1.71 -16.38 2.27
C ILE A 136 0.87 -17.65 1.99
N ARG A 137 0.84 -18.61 2.91
CA ARG A 137 0.02 -19.80 2.77
C ARG A 137 -1.45 -19.48 2.63
N GLN A 138 -1.96 -18.60 3.47
CA GLN A 138 -3.36 -18.19 3.46
C GLN A 138 -3.75 -17.58 2.12
N ALA A 139 -2.91 -16.69 1.56
CA ALA A 139 -3.15 -16.06 0.28
C ALA A 139 -3.17 -17.11 -0.86
N ILE A 140 -2.16 -17.96 -0.93
CA ILE A 140 -2.06 -19.01 -1.95
C ILE A 140 -3.23 -19.98 -1.86
N THR A 141 -3.56 -20.48 -0.66
CA THR A 141 -4.64 -21.46 -0.48
C THR A 141 -5.99 -20.86 -0.83
N ARG A 142 -6.22 -19.59 -0.48
CA ARG A 142 -7.46 -18.90 -0.82
C ARG A 142 -7.58 -18.67 -2.32
N SER A 143 -6.50 -18.27 -2.99
CA SER A 143 -6.49 -18.09 -4.44
C SER A 143 -6.75 -19.41 -5.17
N ILE A 144 -6.15 -20.52 -4.74
CA ILE A 144 -6.45 -21.86 -5.29
C ILE A 144 -7.94 -22.17 -5.12
N ALA A 145 -8.51 -21.92 -3.94
CA ALA A 145 -9.92 -22.19 -3.71
C ALA A 145 -10.83 -21.37 -4.63
N ASP A 146 -10.48 -20.09 -4.84
CA ASP A 146 -11.30 -19.16 -5.63
C ASP A 146 -11.16 -19.34 -7.14
N GLN A 147 -10.01 -19.78 -7.66
CA GLN A 147 -9.66 -19.67 -9.10
C GLN A 147 -9.28 -21.01 -9.75
N ALA A 148 -9.01 -22.08 -9.00
CA ALA A 148 -8.53 -23.33 -9.57
C ALA A 148 -9.58 -24.10 -10.40
N ARG A 149 -10.86 -23.76 -10.28
CA ARG A 149 -11.94 -24.44 -10.97
C ARG A 149 -12.61 -23.53 -12.02
N THR A 150 -12.89 -24.07 -13.19
CA THR A 150 -13.64 -23.37 -14.25
C THR A 150 -15.01 -22.90 -13.76
N ILE A 151 -15.71 -23.74 -13.00
CA ILE A 151 -16.95 -23.37 -12.29
C ILE A 151 -16.55 -23.07 -10.85
N ARG A 152 -16.64 -21.79 -10.47
CA ARG A 152 -16.27 -21.31 -9.14
C ARG A 152 -17.15 -21.94 -8.06
N ILE A 153 -16.51 -22.50 -7.04
CA ILE A 153 -17.17 -23.01 -5.82
C ILE A 153 -16.84 -22.05 -4.66
N PRO A 154 -17.83 -21.66 -3.84
CA PRO A 154 -17.57 -20.84 -2.64
C PRO A 154 -16.57 -21.51 -1.69
N VAL A 155 -15.72 -20.70 -1.04
CA VAL A 155 -14.61 -21.19 -0.19
C VAL A 155 -15.11 -22.12 0.93
N HIS A 156 -16.22 -21.79 1.59
CA HIS A 156 -16.81 -22.62 2.65
C HIS A 156 -17.23 -24.01 2.17
N MET A 157 -17.68 -24.13 0.92
CA MET A 157 -18.01 -25.44 0.33
C MET A 157 -16.76 -26.26 0.07
N ILE A 158 -15.66 -25.64 -0.34
CA ILE A 158 -14.37 -26.32 -0.52
C ILE A 158 -13.82 -26.80 0.83
N GLU A 159 -13.98 -26.02 1.89
CA GLU A 159 -13.63 -26.44 3.25
C GLU A 159 -14.43 -27.67 3.70
N THR A 160 -15.74 -27.67 3.41
CA THR A 160 -16.62 -28.82 3.70
C THR A 160 -16.20 -30.08 2.91
N ILE A 161 -15.92 -29.91 1.62
CA ILE A 161 -15.42 -31.02 0.77
C ILE A 161 -14.09 -31.57 1.30
N ASN A 162 -13.15 -30.68 1.68
CA ASN A 162 -11.87 -31.10 2.24
C ASN A 162 -12.03 -31.83 3.58
N LYS A 163 -12.99 -31.40 4.43
CA LYS A 163 -13.31 -32.10 5.68
C LYS A 163 -13.86 -33.50 5.38
N LEU A 164 -14.79 -33.61 4.44
CA LEU A 164 -15.37 -34.89 4.02
C LEU A 164 -14.28 -35.86 3.51
N VAL A 165 -13.40 -35.41 2.62
CA VAL A 165 -12.28 -36.19 2.10
C VAL A 165 -11.32 -36.64 3.21
N ARG A 166 -11.04 -35.79 4.19
CA ARG A 166 -10.21 -36.18 5.35
C ARG A 166 -10.89 -37.25 6.19
N THR A 167 -12.17 -37.08 6.51
CA THR A 167 -12.93 -38.02 7.32
C THR A 167 -13.05 -39.38 6.60
N SER A 168 -13.33 -39.36 5.28
CA SER A 168 -13.38 -40.59 4.48
C SER A 168 -12.05 -41.33 4.52
N ARG A 169 -10.91 -40.65 4.35
CA ARG A 169 -9.58 -41.28 4.46
C ARG A 169 -9.29 -41.84 5.85
N GLN A 170 -9.74 -41.13 6.90
CA GLN A 170 -9.57 -41.61 8.26
C GLN A 170 -10.38 -42.91 8.50
N ILE A 171 -11.65 -42.96 8.05
CA ILE A 171 -12.51 -44.14 8.15
C ILE A 171 -11.91 -45.30 7.35
N LEU A 172 -11.41 -45.03 6.12
CA LEU A 172 -10.73 -46.05 5.32
C LEU A 172 -9.54 -46.65 6.09
N HIS A 173 -8.78 -45.80 6.82
CA HIS A 173 -7.62 -46.28 7.58
C HIS A 173 -8.02 -47.09 8.82
N GLU A 174 -9.16 -46.78 9.47
CA GLU A 174 -9.66 -47.45 10.66
C GLU A 174 -10.41 -48.75 10.34
N ILE A 175 -11.21 -48.77 9.27
CA ILE A 175 -12.13 -49.87 8.95
C ILE A 175 -11.61 -50.73 7.79
N GLY A 176 -10.64 -50.24 7.01
CA GLY A 176 -10.04 -50.95 5.85
C GLY A 176 -10.94 -51.00 4.60
N ARG A 177 -12.07 -50.27 4.58
CA ARG A 177 -12.95 -50.14 3.40
C ARG A 177 -13.41 -48.68 3.22
N GLU A 178 -13.75 -48.34 1.99
CA GLU A 178 -14.37 -47.05 1.69
C GLU A 178 -15.72 -46.91 2.41
N PRO A 179 -16.00 -45.74 3.01
CA PRO A 179 -17.26 -45.45 3.67
C PRO A 179 -18.40 -45.29 2.69
#